data_db807d644569fde9dc36aeed99eb319f
#
_entry.id   db807d644569fde9dc36aeed99eb319f
#
_cell.length_a   1.000
_cell.length_b   1.000
_cell.length_c   1.000
_cell.angle_alpha   90.00
_cell.angle_beta   90.00
_cell.angle_gamma   90.00
#
_symmetry.space_group_name_H-M   'P 1'
#
loop_
_entity.id
_entity.type
_entity.pdbx_description
1 polymer ?
#
loop_
_entity_poly.entity_id
_entity_poly.type
_entity_poly.pdbx_seq_one_letter_code
_entity_poly.pdbx_strand_id
1 'polypeptide(L)'
;MSKKVKGFLTALLSVMVLFGVLLPSAAYAATERPTTGTLSIHKLQYHTETAPVINNDGLALPALPAGTWALPGVTFKVYKVADDATVTTIPGGVTPVSLVTNTSGLAEFTGLTAGRYLVVEDITAAGTPSGIESFTPNFLVDVPMMNP
;
A
#
# COMPACT_ATOMS: atom_id res chain seq x y z
N MET A 1 -70.15 -12.24 -6.95
CA MET A 1 -69.08 -12.59 -6.01
C MET A 1 -69.56 -12.45 -4.58
N SER A 2 -69.44 -13.49 -3.77
CA SER A 2 -69.89 -13.49 -2.37
C SER A 2 -69.03 -12.54 -1.52
N LYS A 3 -69.65 -11.90 -0.51
CA LYS A 3 -68.94 -10.98 0.43
C LYS A 3 -67.71 -11.63 1.10
N LYS A 4 -67.71 -12.94 1.27
CA LYS A 4 -66.61 -13.73 1.84
C LYS A 4 -65.37 -13.78 0.92
N VAL A 5 -65.56 -13.80 -0.38
CA VAL A 5 -64.44 -13.82 -1.36
C VAL A 5 -63.72 -12.46 -1.41
N LYS A 6 -64.52 -11.36 -1.25
CA LYS A 6 -63.91 -10.01 -1.22
C LYS A 6 -63.04 -9.79 0.03
N GLY A 7 -63.45 -10.31 1.20
CA GLY A 7 -62.67 -10.23 2.41
C GLY A 7 -61.36 -11.03 2.39
N PHE A 8 -61.41 -12.20 1.77
CA PHE A 8 -60.25 -13.06 1.63
C PHE A 8 -59.20 -12.46 0.63
N LEU A 9 -59.69 -11.84 -0.45
CA LEU A 9 -58.80 -11.19 -1.39
C LEU A 9 -58.06 -9.99 -0.82
N THR A 10 -58.75 -9.21 0.05
CA THR A 10 -58.18 -8.04 0.73
C THR A 10 -57.16 -8.48 1.78
N ALA A 11 -57.43 -9.55 2.53
CA ALA A 11 -56.49 -10.10 3.51
C ALA A 11 -55.22 -10.68 2.83
N LEU A 12 -55.38 -11.35 1.68
CA LEU A 12 -54.25 -11.89 0.92
C LEU A 12 -53.37 -10.79 0.37
N LEU A 13 -53.94 -9.70 -0.11
CA LEU A 13 -53.18 -8.55 -0.62
C LEU A 13 -52.41 -7.83 0.50
N SER A 14 -53.00 -7.72 1.71
CA SER A 14 -52.34 -7.11 2.88
C SER A 14 -51.14 -7.93 3.36
N VAL A 15 -51.22 -9.25 3.30
CA VAL A 15 -50.12 -10.14 3.67
C VAL A 15 -48.97 -10.05 2.65
N MET A 16 -49.25 -9.92 1.36
CA MET A 16 -48.22 -9.74 0.33
C MET A 16 -47.45 -8.42 0.47
N VAL A 17 -48.15 -7.33 0.87
CA VAL A 17 -47.45 -6.04 1.07
C VAL A 17 -46.60 -6.07 2.32
N LEU A 18 -46.96 -6.84 3.36
CA LEU A 18 -46.17 -6.96 4.57
C LEU A 18 -44.89 -7.79 4.38
N PHE A 19 -44.91 -8.80 3.49
CA PHE A 19 -43.74 -9.60 3.17
C PHE A 19 -42.77 -8.89 2.23
N GLY A 20 -43.20 -7.91 1.45
CA GLY A 20 -42.38 -7.14 0.54
C GLY A 20 -41.42 -6.14 1.20
N VAL A 21 -41.62 -5.82 2.49
CA VAL A 21 -40.83 -4.81 3.23
C VAL A 21 -39.71 -5.45 4.08
N LEU A 22 -39.65 -6.78 4.16
CA LEU A 22 -38.66 -7.52 4.95
C LEU A 22 -37.56 -8.20 4.14
N LEU A 23 -37.32 -7.76 2.91
CA LEU A 23 -36.07 -8.14 2.27
C LEU A 23 -34.96 -7.35 2.98
N PRO A 24 -34.04 -8.03 3.69
CA PRO A 24 -32.87 -7.34 4.17
C PRO A 24 -32.18 -6.78 2.92
N SER A 25 -32.15 -5.47 2.78
CA SER A 25 -31.17 -4.85 1.89
C SER A 25 -29.83 -5.39 2.37
N ALA A 26 -29.21 -6.28 1.61
CA ALA A 26 -27.80 -6.62 1.82
C ALA A 26 -27.08 -5.29 1.71
N ALA A 27 -26.84 -4.64 2.84
CA ALA A 27 -25.88 -3.56 2.91
C ALA A 27 -24.56 -4.20 2.53
N TYR A 28 -24.13 -3.98 1.28
CA TYR A 28 -22.76 -4.20 0.93
C TYR A 28 -21.96 -3.33 1.89
N ALA A 29 -21.36 -3.95 2.89
CA ALA A 29 -20.38 -3.27 3.72
C ALA A 29 -19.33 -2.77 2.75
N ALA A 30 -19.31 -1.48 2.48
CA ALA A 30 -18.21 -0.86 1.78
C ALA A 30 -16.97 -1.23 2.58
N THR A 31 -16.08 -2.02 2.00
CA THR A 31 -14.81 -2.35 2.63
C THR A 31 -14.11 -1.01 2.86
N GLU A 32 -14.05 -0.58 4.12
CA GLU A 32 -13.39 0.69 4.44
C GLU A 32 -11.95 0.61 3.95
N ARG A 33 -11.55 1.62 3.20
CA ARG A 33 -10.17 1.71 2.70
C ARG A 33 -9.25 1.83 3.91
N PRO A 34 -8.16 1.04 4.00
CA PRO A 34 -7.20 1.18 5.08
C PRO A 34 -6.68 2.62 5.17
N THR A 35 -6.66 3.17 6.38
CA THR A 35 -6.18 4.54 6.64
C THR A 35 -4.69 4.60 6.89
N THR A 36 -4.06 3.45 7.10
CA THR A 36 -2.62 3.30 7.31
C THR A 36 -2.09 2.09 6.54
N GLY A 37 -0.79 2.09 6.28
CA GLY A 37 -0.10 0.97 5.64
C GLY A 37 1.34 0.85 6.10
N THR A 38 2.02 -0.18 5.60
CA THR A 38 3.45 -0.44 5.79
C THR A 38 4.15 -0.38 4.45
N LEU A 39 5.31 0.27 4.42
CA LEU A 39 6.21 0.28 3.27
C LEU A 39 7.50 -0.44 3.66
N SER A 40 7.80 -1.54 2.99
CA SER A 40 9.03 -2.33 3.17
C SER A 40 9.97 -2.11 2.00
N ILE A 41 11.19 -1.64 2.29
CA ILE A 41 12.21 -1.38 1.28
C ILE A 41 13.37 -2.35 1.51
N HIS A 42 13.64 -3.20 0.52
CA HIS A 42 14.80 -4.08 0.51
C HIS A 42 15.92 -3.47 -0.30
N LYS A 43 17.05 -3.15 0.34
CA LYS A 43 18.27 -2.77 -0.35
C LYS A 43 19.14 -3.99 -0.57
N LEU A 44 19.42 -4.25 -1.85
CA LEU A 44 20.22 -5.39 -2.29
C LEU A 44 21.48 -4.89 -3.00
N GLN A 45 22.53 -5.68 -2.92
CA GLN A 45 23.76 -5.51 -3.70
C GLN A 45 23.99 -6.74 -4.59
N TYR A 46 24.72 -6.55 -5.67
CA TYR A 46 25.15 -7.60 -6.59
C TYR A 46 26.57 -7.30 -7.10
N HIS A 47 27.28 -8.34 -7.54
CA HIS A 47 28.68 -8.23 -7.98
C HIS A 47 28.87 -8.49 -9.49
N THR A 48 27.83 -8.32 -10.29
CA THR A 48 27.90 -8.50 -11.74
C THR A 48 27.67 -7.17 -12.44
N GLU A 49 28.21 -6.99 -13.65
CA GLU A 49 27.97 -5.79 -14.46
C GLU A 49 26.49 -5.62 -14.87
N THR A 50 25.70 -6.69 -14.76
CA THR A 50 24.29 -6.68 -15.09
C THR A 50 23.45 -6.85 -13.83
N ALA A 51 22.63 -5.86 -13.51
CA ALA A 51 21.67 -5.95 -12.43
C ALA A 51 20.65 -7.08 -12.68
N PRO A 52 20.35 -7.93 -11.69
CA PRO A 52 19.28 -8.91 -11.85
C PRO A 52 17.95 -8.22 -12.08
N VAL A 53 17.12 -8.79 -12.96
CA VAL A 53 15.75 -8.31 -13.16
C VAL A 53 14.91 -8.72 -11.96
N ILE A 54 14.39 -7.75 -11.23
CA ILE A 54 13.49 -7.97 -10.11
C ILE A 54 12.12 -7.44 -10.52
N ASN A 55 11.14 -8.33 -10.63
CA ASN A 55 9.75 -7.92 -10.80
C ASN A 55 9.24 -7.39 -9.46
N ASN A 56 9.10 -6.08 -9.37
CA ASN A 56 8.52 -5.43 -8.21
C ASN A 56 7.05 -5.13 -8.49
N ASP A 57 6.18 -6.01 -8.02
CA ASP A 57 4.72 -5.88 -8.12
C ASP A 57 4.10 -5.25 -6.86
N GLY A 58 4.94 -4.77 -5.94
CA GLY A 58 4.51 -4.19 -4.67
C GLY A 58 4.14 -5.22 -3.60
N LEU A 59 4.25 -6.50 -3.89
CA LEU A 59 4.05 -7.57 -2.91
C LEU A 59 5.32 -7.85 -2.12
N ALA A 60 5.18 -8.59 -1.02
CA ALA A 60 6.33 -9.01 -0.22
C ALA A 60 7.28 -9.87 -1.06
N LEU A 61 8.57 -9.57 -1.01
CA LEU A 61 9.60 -10.33 -1.69
C LEU A 61 9.76 -11.71 -1.01
N PRO A 62 9.38 -12.83 -1.64
CA PRO A 62 9.35 -14.14 -0.99
C PRO A 62 10.75 -14.68 -0.70
N ALA A 63 11.74 -14.29 -1.51
CA ALA A 63 13.13 -14.66 -1.36
C ALA A 63 14.03 -13.63 -2.08
N LEU A 64 15.28 -13.52 -1.67
CA LEU A 64 16.23 -12.68 -2.39
C LEU A 64 16.50 -13.28 -3.78
N PRO A 65 16.54 -12.47 -4.85
CA PRO A 65 16.91 -12.92 -6.17
C PRO A 65 18.30 -13.56 -6.19
N ALA A 66 18.49 -14.58 -7.02
CA ALA A 66 19.78 -15.25 -7.15
C ALA A 66 20.90 -14.25 -7.54
N GLY A 67 22.04 -14.35 -6.88
CA GLY A 67 23.18 -13.44 -7.13
C GLY A 67 23.05 -12.07 -6.47
N THR A 68 22.10 -11.89 -5.57
CA THR A 68 21.97 -10.70 -4.72
C THR A 68 22.20 -11.00 -3.26
N TRP A 69 22.64 -9.99 -2.52
CA TRP A 69 22.83 -10.04 -1.07
C TRP A 69 22.18 -8.82 -0.43
N ALA A 70 21.73 -9.00 0.79
CA ALA A 70 21.22 -7.90 1.61
C ALA A 70 22.30 -6.84 1.84
N LEU A 71 21.96 -5.55 1.73
CA LEU A 71 22.87 -4.44 2.04
C LEU A 71 22.34 -3.68 3.27
N PRO A 72 22.92 -3.91 4.46
CA PRO A 72 22.58 -3.18 5.68
C PRO A 72 23.25 -1.80 5.70
N GLY A 73 22.77 -0.92 6.58
CA GLY A 73 23.39 0.37 6.86
C GLY A 73 23.02 1.48 5.88
N VAL A 74 22.09 1.24 4.96
CA VAL A 74 21.63 2.25 3.99
C VAL A 74 20.44 2.99 4.58
N THR A 75 20.50 4.33 4.58
CA THR A 75 19.43 5.18 5.08
C THR A 75 18.42 5.51 3.98
N PHE A 76 17.13 5.27 4.27
CA PHE A 76 16.03 5.74 3.43
C PHE A 76 15.23 6.80 4.16
N LYS A 77 14.79 7.82 3.42
CA LYS A 77 13.89 8.89 3.87
C LYS A 77 12.59 8.83 3.09
N VAL A 78 11.48 8.88 3.78
CA VAL A 78 10.14 8.79 3.19
C VAL A 78 9.40 10.09 3.51
N TYR A 79 9.04 10.84 2.46
CA TYR A 79 8.35 12.14 2.56
C TYR A 79 6.91 11.96 2.11
N LYS A 80 5.94 12.31 2.96
CA LYS A 80 4.54 12.39 2.48
C LYS A 80 4.42 13.55 1.52
N VAL A 81 3.88 13.29 0.33
CA VAL A 81 3.66 14.29 -0.73
C VAL A 81 2.17 14.38 -1.07
N ALA A 82 1.80 15.30 -1.94
CA ALA A 82 0.44 15.38 -2.45
C ALA A 82 0.08 14.12 -3.24
N ASP A 83 -1.16 13.67 -3.19
CA ASP A 83 -1.60 12.42 -3.84
C ASP A 83 -1.51 12.47 -5.38
N ASP A 84 -1.48 13.68 -5.95
CA ASP A 84 -1.28 13.94 -7.38
C ASP A 84 0.18 14.23 -7.76
N ALA A 85 1.13 14.14 -6.81
CA ALA A 85 2.55 14.38 -7.09
C ALA A 85 3.06 13.43 -8.17
N THR A 86 3.74 14.01 -9.16
CA THR A 86 4.34 13.27 -10.29
C THR A 86 5.86 13.44 -10.35
N VAL A 87 6.40 14.35 -9.54
CA VAL A 87 7.84 14.67 -9.50
C VAL A 87 8.54 14.03 -8.32
N THR A 88 9.78 13.64 -8.51
CA THR A 88 10.64 12.98 -7.51
C THR A 88 11.60 13.98 -6.84
N THR A 89 11.23 15.26 -6.80
CA THR A 89 11.99 16.31 -6.11
C THR A 89 11.65 16.32 -4.61
N ILE A 90 12.65 16.41 -3.76
CA ILE A 90 12.46 16.47 -2.31
C ILE A 90 11.65 17.71 -1.95
N PRO A 91 10.49 17.56 -1.25
CA PRO A 91 9.64 18.69 -0.91
C PRO A 91 10.30 19.54 0.18
N GLY A 92 10.27 20.88 0.01
CA GLY A 92 10.72 21.81 1.03
C GLY A 92 9.78 21.83 2.24
N GLY A 93 10.34 21.87 3.45
CA GLY A 93 9.56 22.03 4.68
C GLY A 93 8.80 20.78 5.17
N VAL A 94 8.93 19.65 4.50
CA VAL A 94 8.35 18.37 4.93
C VAL A 94 9.41 17.57 5.71
N THR A 95 9.07 17.18 6.93
CA THR A 95 9.94 16.30 7.73
C THR A 95 9.74 14.85 7.29
N PRO A 96 10.80 14.14 6.87
CA PRO A 96 10.69 12.74 6.48
C PRO A 96 10.65 11.81 7.70
N VAL A 97 10.10 10.61 7.50
CA VAL A 97 10.42 9.46 8.35
C VAL A 97 11.69 8.83 7.80
N SER A 98 12.67 8.55 8.67
CA SER A 98 13.98 8.03 8.27
C SER A 98 14.28 6.72 8.97
N LEU A 99 14.70 5.70 8.20
CA LEU A 99 15.12 4.39 8.72
C LEU A 99 16.38 3.91 8.00
N VAL A 100 17.15 3.11 8.73
CA VAL A 100 18.36 2.46 8.22
C VAL A 100 18.06 0.99 7.95
N THR A 101 18.54 0.44 6.85
CA THR A 101 18.37 -0.99 6.55
C THR A 101 19.09 -1.86 7.60
N ASN A 102 18.38 -2.86 8.09
CA ASN A 102 18.90 -3.83 9.06
C ASN A 102 19.83 -4.87 8.39
N THR A 103 20.27 -5.88 9.14
CA THR A 103 21.14 -6.96 8.66
C THR A 103 20.57 -7.77 7.49
N SER A 104 19.24 -7.75 7.29
CA SER A 104 18.56 -8.35 6.13
C SER A 104 18.36 -7.37 4.98
N GLY A 105 18.96 -6.19 5.03
CA GLY A 105 18.80 -5.14 4.02
C GLY A 105 17.41 -4.50 4.02
N LEU A 106 16.61 -4.67 5.08
CA LEU A 106 15.23 -4.23 5.17
C LEU A 106 15.12 -2.93 5.98
N ALA A 107 14.46 -1.92 5.41
CA ALA A 107 13.90 -0.77 6.12
C ALA A 107 12.36 -0.86 6.06
N GLU A 108 11.71 -1.01 7.20
CA GLU A 108 10.27 -1.21 7.30
C GLU A 108 9.59 -0.02 7.98
N PHE A 109 8.87 0.78 7.21
CA PHE A 109 8.12 1.94 7.65
C PHE A 109 6.69 1.53 7.96
N THR A 110 6.35 1.40 9.23
CA THR A 110 5.02 0.97 9.70
C THR A 110 4.14 2.16 10.07
N GLY A 111 2.82 1.98 9.99
CA GLY A 111 1.85 2.99 10.44
C GLY A 111 1.84 4.27 9.60
N LEU A 112 2.33 4.22 8.38
CA LEU A 112 2.23 5.36 7.46
C LEU A 112 0.76 5.63 7.15
N THR A 113 0.32 6.89 7.27
CA THR A 113 -1.04 7.27 6.86
C THR A 113 -1.22 7.06 5.37
N ALA A 114 -2.42 6.64 4.94
CA ALA A 114 -2.69 6.45 3.52
C ALA A 114 -2.36 7.71 2.70
N GLY A 115 -1.77 7.51 1.52
CA GLY A 115 -1.39 8.58 0.61
C GLY A 115 -0.11 8.27 -0.15
N ARG A 116 0.36 9.25 -0.91
CA ARG A 116 1.57 9.15 -1.74
C ARG A 116 2.81 9.59 -0.99
N TYR A 117 3.90 8.87 -1.21
CA TYR A 117 5.19 9.11 -0.58
C TYR A 117 6.31 9.16 -1.61
N LEU A 118 7.23 10.11 -1.41
CA LEU A 118 8.52 10.13 -2.10
C LEU A 118 9.54 9.37 -1.27
N VAL A 119 10.17 8.38 -1.87
CA VAL A 119 11.26 7.59 -1.27
C VAL A 119 12.59 8.09 -1.79
N VAL A 120 13.51 8.35 -0.88
CA VAL A 120 14.86 8.88 -1.16
C VAL A 120 15.88 8.03 -0.42
N GLU A 121 16.85 7.50 -1.14
CA GLU A 121 18.07 6.92 -0.55
C GLU A 121 19.02 8.04 -0.14
N ASP A 122 19.31 8.17 1.17
CA ASP A 122 20.18 9.22 1.68
C ASP A 122 21.65 8.76 1.69
N ILE A 123 22.32 9.09 0.60
CA ILE A 123 23.73 8.75 0.39
C ILE A 123 24.70 9.57 1.27
N THR A 124 24.21 10.62 1.89
CA THR A 124 25.01 11.52 2.76
C THR A 124 24.87 11.19 4.23
N ALA A 125 24.01 10.23 4.58
CA ALA A 125 23.80 9.83 5.97
C ALA A 125 25.08 9.24 6.58
N ALA A 126 25.33 9.58 7.83
CA ALA A 126 26.43 9.00 8.58
C ALA A 126 26.24 7.48 8.70
N GLY A 127 27.29 6.71 8.41
CA GLY A 127 27.25 5.25 8.45
C GLY A 127 26.80 4.57 7.14
N THR A 128 26.56 5.33 6.07
CA THR A 128 26.34 4.76 4.74
C THR A 128 27.52 3.88 4.36
N PRO A 129 27.30 2.62 3.91
CA PRO A 129 28.38 1.72 3.52
C PRO A 129 29.24 2.33 2.41
N SER A 130 30.55 2.17 2.52
CA SER A 130 31.49 2.59 1.47
C SER A 130 31.46 1.63 0.29
N GLY A 131 31.78 2.12 -0.92
CA GLY A 131 31.86 1.29 -2.12
C GLY A 131 30.52 1.04 -2.83
N ILE A 132 29.48 1.79 -2.48
CA ILE A 132 28.23 1.78 -3.26
C ILE A 132 28.46 2.60 -4.53
N GLU A 133 28.47 1.95 -5.68
CA GLU A 133 28.70 2.59 -6.99
C GLU A 133 27.40 3.13 -7.61
N SER A 134 26.25 2.58 -7.22
CA SER A 134 24.95 2.96 -7.77
C SER A 134 23.90 3.11 -6.67
N PHE A 135 23.17 4.20 -6.74
CA PHE A 135 22.10 4.55 -5.80
C PHE A 135 20.73 4.36 -6.45
N THR A 136 19.73 4.10 -5.63
CA THR A 136 18.35 4.04 -6.10
C THR A 136 17.87 5.45 -6.45
N PRO A 137 17.40 5.69 -7.67
CA PRO A 137 16.76 6.97 -7.99
C PRO A 137 15.57 7.21 -7.07
N ASN A 138 15.27 8.48 -6.78
CA ASN A 138 14.06 8.83 -6.04
C ASN A 138 12.81 8.29 -6.77
N PHE A 139 11.86 7.73 -6.04
CA PHE A 139 10.63 7.19 -6.62
C PHE A 139 9.41 7.50 -5.75
N LEU A 140 8.24 7.46 -6.38
CA LEU A 140 6.95 7.64 -5.70
C LEU A 140 6.30 6.28 -5.45
N VAL A 141 5.61 6.16 -4.31
CA VAL A 141 4.85 4.97 -3.93
C VAL A 141 3.57 5.38 -3.23
N ASP A 142 2.48 4.68 -3.50
CA ASP A 142 1.23 4.85 -2.78
C ASP A 142 1.14 3.84 -1.63
N VAL A 143 0.74 4.31 -0.43
CA VAL A 143 0.61 3.49 0.78
C VAL A 143 -0.82 3.63 1.32
N PRO A 144 -1.55 2.54 1.59
CA PRO A 144 -1.24 1.19 1.13
C PRO A 144 -1.36 1.09 -0.40
N MET A 145 -0.57 0.20 -1.01
CA MET A 145 -0.75 -0.10 -2.42
C MET A 145 -2.06 -0.86 -2.58
N MET A 146 -2.98 -0.29 -3.35
CA MET A 146 -4.25 -0.94 -3.68
C MET A 146 -4.02 -1.79 -4.92
N ASN A 147 -4.11 -3.11 -4.80
CA ASN A 147 -4.24 -3.96 -5.98
C ASN A 147 -5.57 -3.65 -6.67
N PRO A 148 -5.56 -3.40 -7.98
CA PRO A 148 -6.79 -3.16 -8.74
C PRO A 148 -7.72 -4.37 -8.75
#